data_3ab9ea178f0fc2407e544ba01b23a442
#
_entry.id   3ab9ea178f0fc2407e544ba01b23a442
#
_cell.length_a   1.000
_cell.length_b   1.000
_cell.length_c   1.000
_cell.angle_alpha   90.00
_cell.angle_beta   90.00
_cell.angle_gamma   90.00
#
_symmetry.space_group_name_H-M   'P 1'
#
loop_
_entity.id
_entity.type
_entity.pdbx_description
1 polymer ?
#
loop_
_entity_poly.entity_id
_entity_poly.type
_entity_poly.pdbx_seq_one_letter_code
_entity_poly.pdbx_strand_id
1 'polypeptide(L)'
;QRQMCIRDRIITPHPDDDILGAGGYIKKLSESGCEVNVLTVSGHLPPLYLEEAFATTVKEAAKAHALVGVAHSQYLKIPATTIGDVPINELNDKVVDAVNTFKPSLVICPYPDRHIDHRLVFDAAMVATRPIGAGANIRLLAAYETLSETHWNAPHIEANFVPNWVVDITDTIEVKKQALSFFISQISPFPGPRSIEAVEAMSIFRGTQSGFAYGEGFHIIRMVS
;
A
#
# COMPACT_ATOMS: atom_id res chain seq x y z
N GLN A 1 5.79 -18.42 19.80
CA GLN A 1 6.95 -17.57 19.39
C GLN A 1 6.40 -16.17 19.16
N ARG A 2 6.78 -15.18 20.00
CA ARG A 2 6.47 -13.78 19.73
C ARG A 2 7.20 -13.41 18.44
N GLN A 3 6.44 -13.22 17.37
CA GLN A 3 6.93 -12.56 16.18
C GLN A 3 7.34 -11.15 16.62
N MET A 4 8.64 -10.90 16.69
CA MET A 4 9.18 -9.57 16.95
C MET A 4 9.03 -8.74 15.67
N CYS A 5 7.82 -8.42 15.30
CA CYS A 5 7.55 -7.34 14.35
C CYS A 5 7.79 -6.04 15.10
N ILE A 6 8.96 -5.46 14.94
CA ILE A 6 9.29 -4.25 15.69
C ILE A 6 8.85 -3.02 14.91
N ARG A 7 8.94 -3.05 13.57
CA ARG A 7 8.59 -1.91 12.71
C ARG A 7 8.30 -2.38 11.30
N ASP A 8 7.15 -1.99 10.76
CA ASP A 8 6.73 -2.35 9.41
C ASP A 8 6.39 -1.10 8.60
N ARG A 9 6.78 -1.10 7.33
CA ARG A 9 6.59 0.03 6.42
C ARG A 9 5.69 -0.35 5.25
N ILE A 10 4.61 0.39 5.07
CA ILE A 10 3.82 0.37 3.85
C ILE A 10 4.23 1.57 3.03
N ILE A 11 4.64 1.35 1.78
CA ILE A 11 4.93 2.41 0.81
C ILE A 11 3.74 2.46 -0.14
N THR A 12 3.14 3.63 -0.29
CA THR A 12 1.95 3.79 -1.12
C THR A 12 2.11 4.97 -2.09
N PRO A 13 1.66 4.83 -3.34
CA PRO A 13 1.66 5.93 -4.28
C PRO A 13 0.72 7.06 -3.84
N HIS A 14 -0.54 6.75 -3.50
CA HIS A 14 -1.58 7.71 -3.15
C HIS A 14 -2.21 7.39 -1.79
N PRO A 15 -2.96 8.33 -1.18
CA PRO A 15 -3.42 8.22 0.21
C PRO A 15 -4.52 7.18 0.50
N ASP A 16 -4.93 6.34 -0.44
CA ASP A 16 -5.95 5.29 -0.28
C ASP A 16 -5.47 3.90 -0.70
N ASP A 17 -4.37 3.83 -1.47
CA ASP A 17 -3.86 2.58 -2.04
C ASP A 17 -3.41 1.57 -0.96
N ASP A 18 -2.90 2.05 0.16
CA ASP A 18 -2.51 1.22 1.30
C ASP A 18 -3.71 0.50 1.94
N ILE A 19 -4.84 1.20 2.05
CA ILE A 19 -6.08 0.60 2.58
C ILE A 19 -6.70 -0.35 1.56
N LEU A 20 -6.69 0.04 0.28
CA LEU A 20 -7.18 -0.82 -0.81
C LEU A 20 -6.40 -2.15 -0.86
N GLY A 21 -5.07 -2.06 -0.83
CA GLY A 21 -4.21 -3.23 -1.02
C GLY A 21 -3.89 -4.03 0.25
N ALA A 22 -3.81 -3.36 1.42
CA ALA A 22 -3.28 -3.98 2.64
C ALA A 22 -4.01 -3.58 3.93
N GLY A 23 -5.18 -2.94 3.86
CA GLY A 23 -5.87 -2.38 5.04
C GLY A 23 -6.20 -3.41 6.13
N GLY A 24 -6.62 -4.61 5.74
CA GLY A 24 -6.89 -5.72 6.66
C GLY A 24 -5.61 -6.25 7.32
N TYR A 25 -4.53 -6.37 6.56
CA TYR A 25 -3.25 -6.81 7.08
C TYR A 25 -2.58 -5.75 7.97
N ILE A 26 -2.66 -4.47 7.62
CA ILE A 26 -2.22 -3.35 8.49
C ILE A 26 -2.89 -3.47 9.86
N LYS A 27 -4.22 -3.68 9.89
CA LYS A 27 -4.97 -3.86 11.14
C LYS A 27 -4.47 -5.06 11.94
N LYS A 28 -4.26 -6.19 11.29
CA LYS A 28 -3.74 -7.41 11.90
C LYS A 28 -2.33 -7.22 12.50
N LEU A 29 -1.44 -6.54 11.79
CA LEU A 29 -0.10 -6.18 12.28
C LEU A 29 -0.18 -5.29 13.52
N SER A 30 -1.00 -4.25 13.47
CA SER A 30 -1.21 -3.34 14.59
C SER A 30 -1.74 -4.07 15.84
N GLU A 31 -2.74 -4.95 15.69
CA GLU A 31 -3.27 -5.76 16.79
C GLU A 31 -2.24 -6.76 17.35
N SER A 32 -1.27 -7.16 16.53
CA SER A 32 -0.15 -7.99 16.97
C SER A 32 0.95 -7.22 17.68
N GLY A 33 0.78 -5.89 17.85
CA GLY A 33 1.73 -5.00 18.52
C GLY A 33 2.87 -4.53 17.61
N CYS A 34 2.72 -4.63 16.28
CA CYS A 34 3.67 -4.07 15.33
C CYS A 34 3.46 -2.56 15.19
N GLU A 35 4.55 -1.79 15.13
CA GLU A 35 4.54 -0.38 14.79
C GLU A 35 4.48 -0.23 13.26
N VAL A 36 3.26 -0.01 12.73
CA VAL A 36 3.04 0.13 11.29
C VAL A 36 3.15 1.59 10.88
N ASN A 37 3.96 1.87 9.85
CA ASN A 37 4.15 3.20 9.30
C ASN A 37 3.82 3.24 7.82
N VAL A 38 3.10 4.26 7.37
CA VAL A 38 2.75 4.49 5.97
C VAL A 38 3.59 5.63 5.41
N LEU A 39 4.24 5.40 4.26
CA LEU A 39 4.89 6.41 3.44
C LEU A 39 4.05 6.62 2.19
N THR A 40 3.40 7.77 2.06
CA THR A 40 2.69 8.18 0.85
C THR A 40 3.61 9.08 0.01
N VAL A 41 3.89 8.66 -1.22
CA VAL A 41 4.86 9.34 -2.09
C VAL A 41 4.22 10.52 -2.81
N SER A 42 3.02 10.33 -3.34
CA SER A 42 2.30 11.27 -4.18
C SER A 42 0.94 11.64 -3.59
N GLY A 43 0.25 12.57 -4.23
CA GLY A 43 -1.09 12.97 -3.78
C GLY A 43 -1.78 13.95 -4.72
N HIS A 44 -3.01 14.29 -4.38
CA HIS A 44 -3.92 15.14 -5.17
C HIS A 44 -3.52 16.62 -5.06
N LEU A 45 -2.37 16.97 -5.64
CA LEU A 45 -1.80 18.30 -5.64
C LEU A 45 -1.95 18.99 -7.02
N PRO A 46 -1.88 20.33 -7.10
CA PRO A 46 -1.74 21.01 -8.38
C PRO A 46 -0.54 20.49 -9.19
N PRO A 47 -0.58 20.53 -10.53
CA PRO A 47 -1.59 21.23 -11.35
C PRO A 47 -2.86 20.41 -11.67
N LEU A 48 -2.85 19.08 -11.44
CA LEU A 48 -3.96 18.22 -11.84
C LEU A 48 -5.20 18.38 -10.93
N TYR A 49 -4.98 18.68 -9.66
CA TYR A 49 -6.01 18.81 -8.65
C TYR A 49 -6.05 20.22 -8.06
N LEU A 50 -7.17 20.58 -7.43
CA LEU A 50 -7.31 21.82 -6.68
C LEU A 50 -6.40 21.77 -5.43
N GLU A 51 -5.97 22.93 -4.96
CA GLU A 51 -5.02 23.05 -3.85
C GLU A 51 -5.53 22.43 -2.55
N GLU A 52 -6.84 22.48 -2.30
CA GLU A 52 -7.49 21.90 -1.13
C GLU A 52 -7.69 20.37 -1.20
N ALA A 53 -7.58 19.76 -2.38
CA ALA A 53 -7.82 18.32 -2.56
C ALA A 53 -6.85 17.48 -1.74
N PHE A 54 -5.57 17.84 -1.68
CA PHE A 54 -4.57 17.12 -0.88
C PHE A 54 -4.88 17.17 0.62
N ALA A 55 -5.28 18.35 1.12
CA ALA A 55 -5.63 18.49 2.53
C ALA A 55 -6.88 17.65 2.89
N THR A 56 -7.80 17.49 1.95
CA THR A 56 -8.99 16.65 2.10
C THR A 56 -8.59 15.17 2.19
N THR A 57 -7.83 14.66 1.21
CA THR A 57 -7.41 13.25 1.20
C THR A 57 -6.51 12.89 2.38
N VAL A 58 -5.65 13.80 2.83
CA VAL A 58 -4.84 13.58 4.05
C VAL A 58 -5.71 13.47 5.31
N LYS A 59 -6.79 14.27 5.43
CA LYS A 59 -7.74 14.15 6.55
C LYS A 59 -8.53 12.84 6.49
N GLU A 60 -8.90 12.39 5.31
CA GLU A 60 -9.56 11.09 5.09
C GLU A 60 -8.62 9.94 5.47
N ALA A 61 -7.37 9.97 4.96
CA ALA A 61 -6.33 9.02 5.31
C ALA A 61 -6.05 8.97 6.81
N ALA A 62 -5.99 10.12 7.50
CA ALA A 62 -5.76 10.16 8.93
C ALA A 62 -6.83 9.41 9.73
N LYS A 63 -8.11 9.47 9.31
CA LYS A 63 -9.20 8.71 9.94
C LYS A 63 -9.06 7.20 9.68
N ALA A 64 -8.77 6.84 8.43
CA ALA A 64 -8.55 5.45 8.04
C ALA A 64 -7.37 4.84 8.79
N HIS A 65 -6.23 5.54 8.81
CA HIS A 65 -5.02 5.12 9.51
C HIS A 65 -5.23 4.97 11.02
N ALA A 66 -5.96 5.89 11.66
CA ALA A 66 -6.30 5.78 13.08
C ALA A 66 -7.13 4.51 13.36
N LEU A 67 -8.05 4.15 12.48
CA LEU A 67 -8.91 2.97 12.63
C LEU A 67 -8.14 1.66 12.46
N VAL A 68 -7.26 1.58 11.45
CA VAL A 68 -6.45 0.36 11.22
C VAL A 68 -5.22 0.28 12.12
N GLY A 69 -4.88 1.35 12.86
CA GLY A 69 -3.79 1.36 13.84
C GLY A 69 -2.42 1.68 13.26
N VAL A 70 -2.37 2.50 12.20
CA VAL A 70 -1.10 3.08 11.71
C VAL A 70 -0.52 4.03 12.76
N ALA A 71 0.74 3.82 13.14
CA ALA A 71 1.42 4.61 14.15
C ALA A 71 1.89 5.98 13.60
N HIS A 72 2.40 6.00 12.37
CA HIS A 72 2.88 7.23 11.72
C HIS A 72 2.57 7.25 10.23
N SER A 73 2.15 8.41 9.74
CA SER A 73 1.92 8.68 8.32
C SER A 73 2.89 9.76 7.84
N GLN A 74 3.63 9.47 6.79
CA GLN A 74 4.58 10.39 6.16
C GLN A 74 4.16 10.65 4.71
N TYR A 75 4.23 11.90 4.26
CA TYR A 75 3.85 12.32 2.91
C TYR A 75 5.00 13.06 2.24
N LEU A 76 5.46 12.59 1.06
CA LEU A 76 6.50 13.27 0.27
C LEU A 76 5.94 14.44 -0.56
N LYS A 77 4.62 14.50 -0.74
CA LYS A 77 3.89 15.61 -1.38
C LYS A 77 4.33 15.88 -2.84
N ILE A 78 4.60 14.83 -3.59
CA ILE A 78 4.83 14.94 -5.04
C ILE A 78 3.44 14.95 -5.71
N PRO A 79 3.15 15.85 -6.66
CA PRO A 79 1.85 15.83 -7.34
C PRO A 79 1.63 14.51 -8.09
N ALA A 80 0.41 13.97 -8.03
CA ALA A 80 0.05 12.74 -8.74
C ALA A 80 0.27 12.89 -10.24
N THR A 81 0.71 11.81 -10.88
CA THR A 81 1.10 11.71 -12.30
C THR A 81 2.35 12.48 -12.72
N THR A 82 2.96 13.25 -11.82
CA THR A 82 4.20 14.01 -12.09
C THR A 82 5.43 13.45 -11.36
N ILE A 83 5.34 12.26 -10.76
CA ILE A 83 6.50 11.62 -10.12
C ILE A 83 7.66 11.48 -11.11
N GLY A 84 7.35 11.21 -12.39
CA GLY A 84 8.35 11.10 -13.46
C GLY A 84 9.12 12.38 -13.78
N ASP A 85 8.62 13.55 -13.37
CA ASP A 85 9.29 14.84 -13.55
C ASP A 85 10.33 15.11 -12.44
N VAL A 86 10.29 14.34 -11.35
CA VAL A 86 11.29 14.40 -10.29
C VAL A 86 12.53 13.63 -10.75
N PRO A 87 13.74 14.20 -10.63
CA PRO A 87 14.96 13.46 -10.91
C PRO A 87 14.99 12.13 -10.15
N ILE A 88 15.25 11.02 -10.85
CA ILE A 88 15.15 9.67 -10.29
C ILE A 88 16.02 9.46 -9.04
N ASN A 89 17.19 10.10 -9.00
CA ASN A 89 18.05 10.07 -7.81
C ASN A 89 17.38 10.76 -6.62
N GLU A 90 16.68 11.88 -6.83
CA GLU A 90 16.00 12.61 -5.77
C GLU A 90 14.80 11.79 -5.21
N LEU A 91 14.00 11.17 -6.09
CA LEU A 91 12.93 10.27 -5.68
C LEU A 91 13.48 9.10 -4.86
N ASN A 92 14.53 8.45 -5.39
CA ASN A 92 15.17 7.33 -4.71
C ASN A 92 15.71 7.73 -3.32
N ASP A 93 16.39 8.87 -3.23
CA ASP A 93 16.97 9.36 -1.97
C ASP A 93 15.87 9.58 -0.92
N LYS A 94 14.73 10.20 -1.29
CA LYS A 94 13.60 10.41 -0.37
C LYS A 94 13.04 9.09 0.16
N VAL A 95 12.89 8.05 -0.67
CA VAL A 95 12.37 6.74 -0.25
C VAL A 95 13.44 5.98 0.56
N VAL A 96 14.71 6.04 0.17
CA VAL A 96 15.85 5.47 0.91
C VAL A 96 15.94 6.09 2.32
N ASP A 97 15.83 7.40 2.44
CA ASP A 97 15.87 8.11 3.72
C ASP A 97 14.72 7.69 4.63
N ALA A 98 13.52 7.50 4.07
CA ALA A 98 12.38 7.01 4.82
C ALA A 98 12.61 5.58 5.35
N VAL A 99 13.19 4.68 4.55
CA VAL A 99 13.54 3.32 4.96
C VAL A 99 14.69 3.34 5.99
N ASN A 100 15.73 4.13 5.76
CA ASN A 100 16.87 4.25 6.67
C ASN A 100 16.50 4.81 8.04
N THR A 101 15.59 5.77 8.07
CA THR A 101 15.12 6.39 9.32
C THR A 101 14.31 5.40 10.14
N PHE A 102 13.43 4.66 9.49
CA PHE A 102 12.49 3.79 10.17
C PHE A 102 13.06 2.38 10.44
N LYS A 103 13.95 1.89 9.58
CA LYS A 103 14.61 0.55 9.65
C LYS A 103 13.59 -0.59 9.79
N PRO A 104 12.67 -0.75 8.83
CA PRO A 104 11.61 -1.74 8.91
C PRO A 104 12.14 -3.16 8.80
N SER A 105 11.41 -4.12 9.38
CA SER A 105 11.62 -5.55 9.18
C SER A 105 10.74 -6.13 8.06
N LEU A 106 9.61 -5.49 7.79
CA LEU A 106 8.72 -5.79 6.68
C LEU A 106 8.48 -4.51 5.86
N VAL A 107 8.52 -4.66 4.53
CA VAL A 107 8.13 -3.59 3.60
C VAL A 107 7.11 -4.16 2.63
N ILE A 108 6.00 -3.44 2.48
CA ILE A 108 4.99 -3.71 1.46
C ILE A 108 4.89 -2.47 0.57
N CYS A 109 4.93 -2.67 -0.75
CA CYS A 109 4.89 -1.61 -1.75
C CYS A 109 3.83 -1.91 -2.82
N PRO A 110 3.45 -0.96 -3.69
CA PRO A 110 2.50 -1.23 -4.75
C PRO A 110 3.09 -2.21 -5.76
N TYR A 111 2.24 -3.01 -6.40
CA TYR A 111 2.61 -3.73 -7.61
C TYR A 111 2.79 -2.72 -8.76
N PRO A 112 3.78 -2.90 -9.66
CA PRO A 112 4.01 -2.00 -10.81
C PRO A 112 2.98 -2.27 -11.90
N ASP A 113 1.77 -1.77 -11.70
CA ASP A 113 0.64 -1.97 -12.60
C ASP A 113 0.52 -0.89 -13.71
N ARG A 114 -0.69 -0.65 -14.24
CA ARG A 114 -0.91 0.32 -15.31
C ARG A 114 -0.69 1.79 -14.89
N HIS A 115 -0.79 2.11 -13.57
CA HIS A 115 -0.61 3.47 -13.11
C HIS A 115 0.88 3.84 -13.08
N ILE A 116 1.25 4.93 -13.76
CA ILE A 116 2.68 5.30 -13.85
C ILE A 116 3.30 5.56 -12.47
N ASP A 117 2.55 6.17 -11.56
CA ASP A 117 3.04 6.44 -10.20
C ASP A 117 3.32 5.14 -9.44
N HIS A 118 2.50 4.09 -9.62
CA HIS A 118 2.72 2.78 -9.00
C HIS A 118 4.05 2.17 -9.46
N ARG A 119 4.36 2.27 -10.75
CA ARG A 119 5.62 1.77 -11.35
C ARG A 119 6.82 2.50 -10.76
N LEU A 120 6.77 3.83 -10.74
CA LEU A 120 7.87 4.66 -10.24
C LEU A 120 8.10 4.48 -8.73
N VAL A 121 7.02 4.36 -7.96
CA VAL A 121 7.10 4.09 -6.52
C VAL A 121 7.61 2.67 -6.25
N PHE A 122 7.19 1.68 -7.04
CA PHE A 122 7.75 0.32 -6.97
C PHE A 122 9.26 0.34 -7.24
N ASP A 123 9.72 1.00 -8.31
CA ASP A 123 11.14 1.07 -8.65
C ASP A 123 11.96 1.74 -7.54
N ALA A 124 11.46 2.85 -6.99
CA ALA A 124 12.11 3.53 -5.86
C ALA A 124 12.13 2.63 -4.59
N ALA A 125 11.06 1.88 -4.33
CA ALA A 125 11.01 0.90 -3.24
C ALA A 125 12.06 -0.21 -3.46
N MET A 126 12.24 -0.71 -4.68
CA MET A 126 13.28 -1.71 -5.00
C MET A 126 14.68 -1.18 -4.74
N VAL A 127 14.94 0.10 -5.02
CA VAL A 127 16.22 0.74 -4.69
C VAL A 127 16.40 0.85 -3.18
N ALA A 128 15.39 1.32 -2.45
CA ALA A 128 15.45 1.55 -1.01
C ALA A 128 15.57 0.27 -0.17
N THR A 129 15.08 -0.83 -0.70
CA THR A 129 15.02 -2.13 0.01
C THR A 129 16.12 -3.11 -0.40
N ARG A 130 17.14 -2.65 -1.15
CA ARG A 130 18.32 -3.48 -1.46
C ARG A 130 18.91 -4.04 -0.17
N PRO A 131 19.42 -5.30 -0.16
CA PRO A 131 19.90 -5.96 1.07
C PRO A 131 21.27 -5.42 1.53
N ILE A 132 21.38 -4.11 1.62
CA ILE A 132 22.55 -3.35 2.09
C ILE A 132 22.11 -2.24 3.05
N GLY A 133 22.96 -1.84 3.97
CA GLY A 133 22.60 -0.81 4.96
C GLY A 133 21.35 -1.18 5.76
N ALA A 134 20.40 -0.26 5.88
CA ALA A 134 19.14 -0.51 6.58
C ALA A 134 18.26 -1.56 5.89
N GLY A 135 18.35 -1.70 4.57
CA GLY A 135 17.62 -2.71 3.80
C GLY A 135 18.03 -4.15 4.11
N ALA A 136 19.22 -4.37 4.70
CA ALA A 136 19.65 -5.70 5.18
C ALA A 136 18.80 -6.20 6.36
N ASN A 137 18.10 -5.33 7.07
CA ASN A 137 17.20 -5.70 8.16
C ASN A 137 15.81 -6.15 7.67
N ILE A 138 15.48 -5.90 6.40
CA ILE A 138 14.18 -6.25 5.82
C ILE A 138 14.14 -7.76 5.58
N ARG A 139 13.27 -8.42 6.34
CA ARG A 139 13.07 -9.85 6.26
C ARG A 139 12.00 -10.25 5.26
N LEU A 140 11.01 -9.39 5.06
CA LEU A 140 9.94 -9.61 4.11
C LEU A 140 9.73 -8.34 3.26
N LEU A 141 9.82 -8.51 1.95
CA LEU A 141 9.49 -7.52 0.94
C LEU A 141 8.43 -8.11 0.04
N ALA A 142 7.27 -7.45 -0.06
CA ALA A 142 6.16 -7.90 -0.88
C ALA A 142 5.47 -6.74 -1.60
N ALA A 143 4.76 -7.05 -2.68
CA ALA A 143 3.92 -6.11 -3.41
C ALA A 143 2.44 -6.43 -3.20
N TYR A 144 1.61 -5.39 -3.04
CA TYR A 144 0.15 -5.49 -2.97
C TYR A 144 -0.50 -5.10 -4.30
N GLU A 145 -1.71 -5.61 -4.54
CA GLU A 145 -2.55 -5.22 -5.67
C GLU A 145 -3.47 -4.05 -5.30
N THR A 146 -3.74 -3.16 -6.30
CA THR A 146 -4.73 -2.10 -6.19
C THR A 146 -5.87 -2.38 -7.16
N LEU A 147 -7.07 -2.61 -6.66
CA LEU A 147 -8.22 -3.13 -7.42
C LEU A 147 -8.54 -2.28 -8.65
N SER A 148 -8.46 -0.96 -8.54
CA SER A 148 -8.77 -0.01 -9.61
C SER A 148 -7.67 0.13 -10.67
N GLU A 149 -6.46 -0.42 -10.43
CA GLU A 149 -5.30 -0.21 -11.29
C GLU A 149 -4.69 -1.52 -11.78
N THR A 150 -4.40 -2.44 -10.88
CA THR A 150 -3.68 -3.67 -11.16
C THR A 150 -4.42 -4.56 -12.17
N HIS A 151 -5.76 -4.66 -12.06
CA HIS A 151 -6.57 -5.52 -12.91
C HIS A 151 -7.03 -4.86 -14.23
N TRP A 152 -6.67 -3.59 -14.42
CA TRP A 152 -6.87 -2.86 -15.67
C TRP A 152 -5.59 -2.79 -16.52
N ASN A 153 -4.55 -3.48 -16.10
CA ASN A 153 -3.33 -3.64 -16.88
C ASN A 153 -3.63 -4.39 -18.21
N ALA A 154 -2.71 -4.36 -19.15
CA ALA A 154 -2.84 -5.04 -20.42
C ALA A 154 -2.42 -6.53 -20.29
N PRO A 155 -3.35 -7.46 -19.96
CA PRO A 155 -2.99 -8.86 -19.79
C PRO A 155 -2.46 -9.41 -21.11
N HIS A 156 -1.50 -10.33 -21.05
CA HIS A 156 -0.77 -10.92 -22.20
C HIS A 156 0.26 -10.00 -22.89
N ILE A 157 0.28 -8.70 -22.56
CA ILE A 157 1.31 -7.75 -23.03
C ILE A 157 2.28 -7.45 -21.89
N GLU A 158 1.75 -7.25 -20.71
CA GLU A 158 2.52 -6.99 -19.48
C GLU A 158 2.28 -8.10 -18.47
N ALA A 159 3.20 -8.26 -17.52
CA ALA A 159 3.07 -9.24 -16.45
C ALA A 159 1.81 -8.95 -15.59
N ASN A 160 1.04 -9.99 -15.33
CA ASN A 160 -0.11 -9.90 -14.43
C ASN A 160 0.33 -10.03 -12.97
N PHE A 161 -0.44 -9.42 -12.07
CA PHE A 161 -0.29 -9.70 -10.66
C PHE A 161 -0.72 -11.14 -10.35
N VAL A 162 0.21 -11.91 -9.81
CA VAL A 162 -0.02 -13.27 -9.36
C VAL A 162 0.41 -13.36 -7.90
N PRO A 163 -0.53 -13.36 -6.94
CA PRO A 163 -0.17 -13.47 -5.54
C PRO A 163 0.40 -14.87 -5.25
N ASN A 164 1.49 -14.90 -4.48
CA ASN A 164 2.10 -16.11 -3.95
C ASN A 164 2.01 -16.19 -2.42
N TRP A 165 1.36 -15.21 -1.82
CA TRP A 165 1.09 -15.11 -0.40
C TRP A 165 -0.30 -14.48 -0.19
N VAL A 166 -1.14 -15.15 0.58
CA VAL A 166 -2.47 -14.65 0.96
C VAL A 166 -2.51 -14.54 2.48
N VAL A 167 -2.86 -13.37 2.96
CA VAL A 167 -3.06 -13.10 4.38
C VAL A 167 -4.54 -13.23 4.70
N ASP A 168 -4.86 -14.06 5.68
CA ASP A 168 -6.21 -14.16 6.24
C ASP A 168 -6.57 -12.84 6.95
N ILE A 169 -7.62 -12.18 6.46
CA ILE A 169 -8.16 -10.94 7.02
C ILE A 169 -9.62 -11.11 7.48
N THR A 170 -10.06 -12.35 7.72
CA THR A 170 -11.44 -12.67 8.10
C THR A 170 -11.89 -11.83 9.30
N ASP A 171 -11.04 -11.67 10.31
CA ASP A 171 -11.37 -10.91 11.51
C ASP A 171 -11.22 -9.38 11.33
N THR A 172 -10.60 -8.91 10.24
CA THR A 172 -10.28 -7.48 10.02
C THR A 172 -10.95 -6.87 8.80
N ILE A 173 -11.71 -7.65 8.02
CA ILE A 173 -12.37 -7.17 6.80
C ILE A 173 -13.35 -6.01 7.05
N GLU A 174 -14.12 -6.07 8.12
CA GLU A 174 -15.08 -5.00 8.44
C GLU A 174 -14.36 -3.69 8.77
N VAL A 175 -13.22 -3.77 9.46
CA VAL A 175 -12.36 -2.61 9.74
C VAL A 175 -11.78 -2.04 8.46
N LYS A 176 -11.30 -2.89 7.52
CA LYS A 176 -10.83 -2.47 6.19
C LYS A 176 -11.92 -1.72 5.42
N LYS A 177 -13.13 -2.28 5.35
CA LYS A 177 -14.29 -1.67 4.67
C LYS A 177 -14.64 -0.31 5.28
N GLN A 178 -14.67 -0.24 6.60
CA GLN A 178 -14.93 1.01 7.31
C GLN A 178 -13.80 2.03 7.09
N ALA A 179 -12.53 1.62 7.11
CA ALA A 179 -11.41 2.51 6.82
C ALA A 179 -11.49 3.08 5.41
N LEU A 180 -11.83 2.24 4.42
CA LEU A 180 -12.03 2.70 3.04
C LEU A 180 -13.18 3.71 2.93
N SER A 181 -14.27 3.53 3.69
CA SER A 181 -15.42 4.43 3.67
C SER A 181 -15.11 5.88 4.11
N PHE A 182 -13.97 6.11 4.77
CA PHE A 182 -13.52 7.47 5.11
C PHE A 182 -12.97 8.26 3.91
N PHE A 183 -12.58 7.57 2.85
CA PHE A 183 -12.09 8.21 1.61
C PHE A 183 -13.25 8.62 0.69
N ILE A 184 -14.13 9.49 1.19
CA ILE A 184 -15.33 9.94 0.47
C ILE A 184 -14.97 10.53 -0.90
N SER A 185 -13.81 11.19 -1.00
CA SER A 185 -13.31 11.78 -2.24
C SER A 185 -12.81 10.75 -3.25
N GLN A 186 -12.57 9.49 -2.86
CA GLN A 186 -11.94 8.45 -3.68
C GLN A 186 -12.86 7.26 -3.97
N ILE A 187 -13.78 6.93 -3.06
CA ILE A 187 -14.70 5.82 -3.26
C ILE A 187 -15.74 6.15 -4.34
N SER A 188 -16.22 5.12 -5.01
CA SER A 188 -17.27 5.22 -6.02
C SER A 188 -18.37 4.20 -5.72
N PRO A 189 -19.63 4.47 -6.12
CA PRO A 189 -20.68 3.48 -5.99
C PRO A 189 -20.41 2.26 -6.89
N PHE A 190 -20.90 1.09 -6.48
CA PHE A 190 -20.88 -0.11 -7.35
C PHE A 190 -21.59 0.19 -8.70
N PRO A 191 -21.02 -0.29 -9.85
CA PRO A 191 -19.91 -1.21 -10.02
C PRO A 191 -18.50 -0.58 -10.09
N GLY A 192 -18.31 0.60 -9.55
CA GLY A 192 -16.99 1.22 -9.50
C GLY A 192 -15.96 0.33 -8.78
N PRO A 193 -14.71 0.28 -9.26
CA PRO A 193 -13.70 -0.61 -8.71
C PRO A 193 -13.23 -0.21 -7.29
N ARG A 194 -13.49 1.04 -6.89
CA ARG A 194 -13.24 1.52 -5.52
C ARG A 194 -14.52 1.51 -4.67
N SER A 195 -15.52 0.68 -5.01
CA SER A 195 -16.69 0.46 -4.16
C SER A 195 -16.36 -0.51 -3.04
N ILE A 196 -17.11 -0.41 -1.93
CA ILE A 196 -16.97 -1.33 -0.81
C ILE A 196 -17.27 -2.77 -1.25
N GLU A 197 -18.28 -2.95 -2.11
CA GLU A 197 -18.68 -4.24 -2.65
C GLU A 197 -17.56 -4.86 -3.51
N ALA A 198 -16.87 -4.07 -4.31
CA ALA A 198 -15.77 -4.57 -5.15
C ALA A 198 -14.57 -5.01 -4.29
N VAL A 199 -14.23 -4.25 -3.25
CA VAL A 199 -13.17 -4.60 -2.30
C VAL A 199 -13.54 -5.87 -1.51
N GLU A 200 -14.78 -6.01 -1.07
CA GLU A 200 -15.26 -7.21 -0.40
C GLU A 200 -15.21 -8.44 -1.33
N ALA A 201 -15.68 -8.30 -2.56
CA ALA A 201 -15.65 -9.39 -3.56
C ALA A 201 -14.22 -9.87 -3.84
N MET A 202 -13.25 -8.94 -3.98
CA MET A 202 -11.84 -9.29 -4.13
C MET A 202 -11.31 -10.01 -2.89
N SER A 203 -11.64 -9.54 -1.70
CA SER A 203 -11.20 -10.18 -0.46
C SER A 203 -11.77 -11.59 -0.31
N ILE A 204 -13.03 -11.83 -0.70
CA ILE A 204 -13.63 -13.17 -0.77
C ILE A 204 -12.87 -14.03 -1.78
N PHE A 205 -12.62 -13.51 -2.99
CA PHE A 205 -11.90 -14.25 -4.03
C PHE A 205 -10.50 -14.68 -3.56
N ARG A 206 -9.73 -13.78 -2.94
CA ARG A 206 -8.39 -14.09 -2.41
C ARG A 206 -8.44 -15.05 -1.23
N GLY A 207 -9.41 -14.88 -0.32
CA GLY A 207 -9.58 -15.75 0.84
C GLY A 207 -9.89 -17.19 0.43
N THR A 208 -10.86 -17.38 -0.47
CA THR A 208 -11.29 -18.72 -0.91
C THR A 208 -10.22 -19.50 -1.65
N GLN A 209 -9.24 -18.83 -2.27
CA GLN A 209 -8.06 -19.49 -2.87
C GLN A 209 -7.16 -20.16 -1.82
N SER A 210 -7.27 -19.77 -0.55
CA SER A 210 -6.42 -20.25 0.55
C SER A 210 -7.19 -20.83 1.74
N GLY A 211 -8.52 -21.03 1.58
CA GLY A 211 -9.38 -21.64 2.61
C GLY A 211 -9.82 -20.68 3.72
N PHE A 212 -9.78 -19.36 3.47
CA PHE A 212 -10.26 -18.31 4.36
C PHE A 212 -11.55 -17.68 3.83
N ALA A 213 -12.35 -17.06 4.70
CA ALA A 213 -13.52 -16.31 4.26
C ALA A 213 -13.10 -15.04 3.50
N TYR A 214 -12.09 -14.33 4.00
CA TYR A 214 -11.55 -13.12 3.38
C TYR A 214 -10.02 -13.13 3.41
N GLY A 215 -9.39 -12.68 2.33
CA GLY A 215 -7.94 -12.60 2.21
C GLY A 215 -7.46 -11.34 1.49
N GLU A 216 -6.22 -10.97 1.75
CA GLU A 216 -5.46 -10.01 0.95
C GLU A 216 -4.32 -10.73 0.24
N GLY A 217 -4.19 -10.48 -1.07
CA GLY A 217 -3.17 -11.10 -1.91
C GLY A 217 -1.91 -10.25 -1.99
N PHE A 218 -0.76 -10.88 -1.81
CA PHE A 218 0.56 -10.26 -1.94
C PHE A 218 1.46 -11.10 -2.84
N HIS A 219 2.40 -10.42 -3.50
CA HIS A 219 3.49 -11.07 -4.19
C HIS A 219 4.79 -10.88 -3.39
N ILE A 220 5.29 -11.94 -2.78
CA ILE A 220 6.58 -11.92 -2.08
C ILE A 220 7.69 -11.76 -3.11
N ILE A 221 8.46 -10.69 -2.98
CA ILE A 221 9.64 -10.39 -3.80
C ILE A 221 10.89 -10.97 -3.15
N ARG A 222 10.99 -10.84 -1.83
CA ARG A 222 12.09 -11.39 -1.04
C ARG A 222 11.62 -11.75 0.36
N MET A 223 11.98 -12.94 0.82
CA MET A 223 11.80 -13.38 2.21
C MET A 223 13.08 -14.00 2.71
N VAL A 224 13.50 -13.62 3.93
CA VAL A 224 14.70 -14.14 4.61
C VAL A 224 14.27 -14.65 5.98
N SER A 225 14.59 -15.91 6.25
CA SER A 225 14.27 -16.61 7.50
C SER A 225 15.44 -16.57 8.48
#